data_990b58a8b0d482cca2b2ab6523252a1a
#
_entry.id   990b58a8b0d482cca2b2ab6523252a1a
#
_cell.length_a   1.000
_cell.length_b   1.000
_cell.length_c   1.000
_cell.angle_alpha   90.00
_cell.angle_beta   90.00
_cell.angle_gamma   90.00
#
_symmetry.space_group_name_H-M   'P 1'
#
loop_
_entity.id
_entity.type
_entity.pdbx_description
1 polymer ?
#
loop_
_entity_poly.entity_id
_entity_poly.type
_entity_poly.pdbx_seq_one_letter_code
_entity_poly.pdbx_strand_id
1 'polypeptide(L)'
;MKINKLQLGFIIFSIILSGCAKPEIKNLGATGKNIICFGDSITFGYGASNGEDYPAYLKKLTSIPVINAGVDGDTSFSALERLQNDVLSNDPRLVIVEFCGNDFIKKIPQEDTLKNLSKIIQRIQEKGAMVALVDISSGMFFQEYRNAFKKLAAEKGAIFIPVVLSKIITNPVMKSDFFHPNARGYKIVAGRIYNAIKRYIK
;
A
#
# COMPACT_ATOMS: atom_id res chain seq x y z
N MET A 1 44.57 38.63 -49.77
CA MET A 1 43.25 38.84 -49.14
C MET A 1 42.74 37.49 -48.65
N LYS A 2 42.81 37.25 -47.30
CA LYS A 2 42.56 35.95 -46.70
C LYS A 2 41.08 35.82 -46.28
N ILE A 3 40.41 34.83 -46.80
CA ILE A 3 39.02 34.53 -46.47
C ILE A 3 38.98 33.68 -45.22
N ASN A 4 38.37 34.18 -44.14
CA ASN A 4 38.19 33.49 -42.89
C ASN A 4 37.14 32.39 -43.01
N LYS A 5 37.48 31.18 -42.61
CA LYS A 5 36.58 30.03 -42.51
C LYS A 5 35.68 30.20 -41.30
N LEU A 6 34.38 30.30 -41.53
CA LEU A 6 33.33 30.31 -40.53
C LEU A 6 33.16 28.87 -39.98
N GLN A 7 33.54 28.65 -38.71
CA GLN A 7 33.29 27.40 -38.02
C GLN A 7 31.83 27.36 -37.59
N LEU A 8 31.03 26.51 -38.25
CA LEU A 8 29.66 26.23 -37.91
C LEU A 8 29.66 25.20 -36.75
N GLY A 9 29.51 25.67 -35.49
CA GLY A 9 29.39 24.81 -34.33
C GLY A 9 27.99 24.14 -34.31
N PHE A 10 27.99 22.83 -34.48
CA PHE A 10 26.80 22.00 -34.28
C PHE A 10 26.55 21.86 -32.77
N ILE A 11 25.56 22.60 -32.26
CA ILE A 11 25.05 22.36 -30.88
C ILE A 11 24.09 21.18 -30.99
N ILE A 12 24.58 20.01 -30.55
CA ILE A 12 23.72 18.83 -30.36
C ILE A 12 22.88 19.09 -29.10
N PHE A 13 21.63 19.44 -29.31
CA PHE A 13 20.64 19.57 -28.26
C PHE A 13 20.14 18.14 -27.91
N SER A 14 20.77 17.52 -26.91
CA SER A 14 20.33 16.23 -26.36
C SER A 14 18.98 16.42 -25.65
N ILE A 15 17.90 16.15 -26.37
CA ILE A 15 16.55 16.05 -25.78
C ILE A 15 16.55 14.79 -24.91
N ILE A 16 16.71 14.98 -23.60
CA ILE A 16 16.44 13.92 -22.62
C ILE A 16 14.93 13.69 -22.63
N LEU A 17 14.48 12.70 -23.38
CA LEU A 17 13.14 12.15 -23.27
C LEU A 17 13.01 11.50 -21.89
N SER A 18 12.60 12.28 -20.89
CA SER A 18 12.09 11.73 -19.63
C SER A 18 10.78 11.02 -19.92
N GLY A 19 10.87 9.83 -20.50
CA GLY A 19 9.75 8.91 -20.59
C GLY A 19 9.22 8.67 -19.17
N CYS A 20 7.90 8.79 -18.98
CA CYS A 20 7.23 8.33 -17.75
C CYS A 20 7.40 6.82 -17.62
N ALA A 21 8.57 6.38 -17.20
CA ALA A 21 8.78 4.99 -16.81
C ALA A 21 7.84 4.67 -15.65
N LYS A 22 7.04 3.62 -15.79
CA LYS A 22 6.25 3.13 -14.65
C LYS A 22 7.23 2.86 -13.50
N PRO A 23 6.90 3.30 -12.27
CA PRO A 23 7.79 3.07 -11.14
C PRO A 23 8.07 1.58 -11.01
N GLU A 24 9.35 1.23 -10.96
CA GLU A 24 9.79 -0.14 -10.78
C GLU A 24 9.46 -0.60 -9.36
N ILE A 25 8.82 -1.76 -9.24
CA ILE A 25 8.47 -2.32 -7.93
C ILE A 25 9.74 -2.94 -7.33
N LYS A 26 10.10 -2.51 -6.13
CA LYS A 26 11.24 -3.06 -5.41
C LYS A 26 11.00 -4.48 -4.95
N ASN A 27 12.06 -5.28 -4.95
CA ASN A 27 12.07 -6.66 -4.45
C ASN A 27 11.11 -7.62 -5.17
N LEU A 28 10.89 -7.45 -6.49
CA LEU A 28 10.03 -8.34 -7.27
C LEU A 28 10.40 -9.83 -7.15
N GLY A 29 11.66 -10.14 -6.85
CA GLY A 29 12.15 -11.50 -6.62
C GLY A 29 12.12 -11.96 -5.16
N ALA A 30 11.34 -11.32 -4.29
CA ALA A 30 11.29 -11.65 -2.87
C ALA A 30 10.98 -13.14 -2.62
N THR A 31 11.79 -13.78 -1.78
CA THR A 31 11.75 -15.22 -1.49
C THR A 31 11.12 -15.56 -0.13
N GLY A 32 10.71 -14.57 0.64
CA GLY A 32 10.01 -14.78 1.91
C GLY A 32 8.76 -15.67 1.75
N LYS A 33 8.34 -16.31 2.83
CA LYS A 33 7.29 -17.34 2.80
C LYS A 33 5.89 -16.77 2.94
N ASN A 34 5.73 -15.58 3.56
CA ASN A 34 4.43 -15.10 4.01
C ASN A 34 3.99 -13.80 3.29
N ILE A 35 2.71 -13.70 3.03
CA ILE A 35 2.02 -12.40 2.83
C ILE A 35 1.58 -11.92 4.21
N ILE A 36 1.96 -10.70 4.59
CA ILE A 36 1.56 -10.13 5.88
C ILE A 36 0.63 -8.96 5.62
N CYS A 37 -0.57 -9.01 6.17
CA CYS A 37 -1.53 -7.91 6.16
C CYS A 37 -1.30 -7.09 7.43
N PHE A 38 -0.69 -5.92 7.29
CA PHE A 38 -0.28 -5.04 8.36
C PHE A 38 -1.09 -3.74 8.33
N GLY A 39 -1.95 -3.54 9.33
CA GLY A 39 -2.90 -2.43 9.31
C GLY A 39 -3.65 -2.25 10.62
N ASP A 40 -4.69 -1.45 10.55
CA ASP A 40 -5.54 -1.09 11.67
C ASP A 40 -6.79 -2.00 11.81
N SER A 41 -7.92 -1.43 12.24
CA SER A 41 -9.20 -2.14 12.40
C SER A 41 -9.72 -2.78 11.13
N ILE A 42 -9.43 -2.20 9.96
CA ILE A 42 -9.85 -2.75 8.67
C ILE A 42 -9.08 -4.06 8.39
N THR A 43 -7.79 -4.09 8.71
CA THR A 43 -6.97 -5.30 8.58
C THR A 43 -7.29 -6.32 9.67
N PHE A 44 -7.51 -5.88 10.91
CA PHE A 44 -7.96 -6.71 12.02
C PHE A 44 -9.25 -7.46 11.68
N GLY A 45 -10.17 -6.83 10.96
CA GLY A 45 -11.46 -7.38 10.57
C GLY A 45 -12.59 -6.97 11.51
N TYR A 46 -12.50 -5.76 12.11
CA TYR A 46 -13.56 -5.24 12.96
C TYR A 46 -14.91 -5.26 12.22
N GLY A 47 -15.97 -5.72 12.90
CA GLY A 47 -17.31 -5.79 12.32
C GLY A 47 -17.62 -7.06 11.51
N ALA A 48 -16.70 -8.03 11.48
CA ALA A 48 -16.91 -9.37 10.92
C ALA A 48 -16.63 -10.45 11.97
N SER A 49 -17.15 -11.65 11.74
CA SER A 49 -16.84 -12.81 12.57
C SER A 49 -15.42 -13.31 12.29
N ASN A 50 -14.87 -14.08 13.20
CA ASN A 50 -13.54 -14.67 13.03
C ASN A 50 -13.46 -15.49 11.72
N GLY A 51 -12.42 -15.22 10.92
CA GLY A 51 -12.22 -15.87 9.62
C GLY A 51 -13.04 -15.25 8.47
N GLU A 52 -13.71 -14.11 8.70
CA GLU A 52 -14.46 -13.34 7.71
C GLU A 52 -13.84 -11.95 7.45
N ASP A 53 -12.64 -11.70 7.98
CA ASP A 53 -11.79 -10.55 7.65
C ASP A 53 -11.15 -10.68 6.26
N TYR A 54 -10.64 -9.57 5.70
CA TYR A 54 -10.05 -9.65 4.36
C TYR A 54 -8.76 -10.50 4.30
N PRO A 55 -7.88 -10.56 5.32
CA PRO A 55 -6.75 -11.49 5.33
C PRO A 55 -7.17 -12.94 5.23
N ALA A 56 -8.24 -13.35 5.93
CA ALA A 56 -8.78 -14.70 5.87
C ALA A 56 -9.37 -15.04 4.48
N TYR A 57 -10.06 -14.07 3.86
CA TYR A 57 -10.51 -14.24 2.47
C TYR A 57 -9.34 -14.24 1.49
N LEU A 58 -8.32 -13.42 1.69
CA LEU A 58 -7.12 -13.40 0.85
C LEU A 58 -6.38 -14.74 0.91
N LYS A 59 -6.28 -15.35 2.09
CA LYS A 59 -5.70 -16.70 2.28
C LYS A 59 -6.38 -17.76 1.40
N LYS A 60 -7.68 -17.62 1.10
CA LYS A 60 -8.42 -18.54 0.23
C LYS A 60 -8.16 -18.29 -1.27
N LEU A 61 -7.56 -17.15 -1.64
CA LEU A 61 -7.29 -16.73 -3.02
C LEU A 61 -5.85 -16.98 -3.48
N THR A 62 -4.94 -17.24 -2.54
CA THR A 62 -3.52 -17.48 -2.83
C THR A 62 -3.04 -18.77 -2.16
N SER A 63 -2.00 -19.41 -2.75
CA SER A 63 -1.30 -20.56 -2.14
C SER A 63 -0.25 -20.13 -1.10
N ILE A 64 0.07 -18.83 -1.03
CA ILE A 64 1.05 -18.31 -0.07
C ILE A 64 0.36 -18.12 1.28
N PRO A 65 0.98 -18.53 2.40
CA PRO A 65 0.43 -18.28 3.72
C PRO A 65 0.19 -16.79 3.98
N VAL A 66 -0.97 -16.46 4.56
CA VAL A 66 -1.35 -15.08 4.90
C VAL A 66 -1.43 -14.94 6.41
N ILE A 67 -0.73 -13.94 6.93
CA ILE A 67 -0.73 -13.56 8.36
C ILE A 67 -1.54 -12.27 8.50
N ASN A 68 -2.52 -12.27 9.41
CA ASN A 68 -3.21 -11.07 9.83
C ASN A 68 -2.43 -10.42 10.98
N ALA A 69 -1.83 -9.27 10.72
CA ALA A 69 -1.14 -8.40 11.67
C ALA A 69 -1.89 -7.05 11.84
N GLY A 70 -3.21 -7.08 11.74
CA GLY A 70 -4.08 -5.95 12.03
C GLY A 70 -4.30 -5.78 13.54
N VAL A 71 -4.33 -4.53 14.00
CA VAL A 71 -4.65 -4.16 15.39
C VAL A 71 -5.69 -3.06 15.39
N ASP A 72 -6.80 -3.30 16.09
CA ASP A 72 -7.88 -2.32 16.19
C ASP A 72 -7.41 -1.01 16.85
N GLY A 73 -7.79 0.13 16.27
CA GLY A 73 -7.41 1.46 16.76
C GLY A 73 -5.97 1.89 16.48
N ASP A 74 -5.18 1.07 15.76
CA ASP A 74 -3.76 1.32 15.50
C ASP A 74 -3.54 2.52 14.56
N THR A 75 -2.43 3.22 14.79
CA THR A 75 -1.99 4.37 13.98
C THR A 75 -0.69 4.06 13.26
N SER A 76 -0.31 4.90 12.29
CA SER A 76 0.99 4.78 11.64
C SER A 76 2.18 4.87 12.62
N PHE A 77 2.01 5.55 13.74
CA PHE A 77 3.03 5.68 14.79
C PHE A 77 3.17 4.37 15.57
N SER A 78 2.09 3.85 16.17
CA SER A 78 2.12 2.59 16.93
C SER A 78 2.47 1.38 16.06
N ALA A 79 2.11 1.41 14.77
CA ALA A 79 2.55 0.42 13.79
C ALA A 79 4.08 0.33 13.67
N LEU A 80 4.79 1.47 13.71
CA LEU A 80 6.26 1.48 13.67
C LEU A 80 6.90 0.76 14.86
N GLU A 81 6.30 0.85 16.04
CA GLU A 81 6.81 0.22 17.28
C GLU A 81 6.72 -1.30 17.20
N ARG A 82 5.62 -1.84 16.62
CA ARG A 82 5.41 -3.29 16.50
C ARG A 82 5.92 -3.91 15.19
N LEU A 83 6.40 -3.09 14.24
CA LEU A 83 6.85 -3.54 12.92
C LEU A 83 7.87 -4.69 12.97
N GLN A 84 8.82 -4.63 13.91
CA GLN A 84 9.84 -5.67 14.04
C GLN A 84 9.22 -7.03 14.38
N ASN A 85 8.36 -7.08 15.38
CA ASN A 85 7.81 -8.33 15.89
C ASN A 85 6.73 -8.90 14.97
N ASP A 86 5.83 -8.05 14.48
CA ASP A 86 4.64 -8.48 13.78
C ASP A 86 4.88 -8.70 12.27
N VAL A 87 5.93 -8.08 11.72
CA VAL A 87 6.22 -8.12 10.29
C VAL A 87 7.60 -8.68 9.99
N LEU A 88 8.67 -7.98 10.43
CA LEU A 88 10.02 -8.29 9.96
C LEU A 88 10.56 -9.64 10.43
N SER A 89 10.09 -10.14 11.58
CA SER A 89 10.42 -11.45 12.13
C SER A 89 9.63 -12.61 11.53
N ASN A 90 8.62 -12.32 10.69
CA ASN A 90 7.70 -13.31 10.14
C ASN A 90 7.98 -13.68 8.68
N ASP A 91 9.22 -13.62 8.23
CA ASP A 91 9.69 -14.02 6.90
C ASP A 91 8.80 -13.46 5.76
N PRO A 92 8.68 -12.12 5.64
CA PRO A 92 7.78 -11.50 4.69
C PRO A 92 8.25 -11.62 3.24
N ARG A 93 7.37 -12.08 2.35
CA ARG A 93 7.51 -11.98 0.90
C ARG A 93 6.87 -10.70 0.36
N LEU A 94 5.67 -10.42 0.86
CA LEU A 94 4.90 -9.23 0.53
C LEU A 94 4.22 -8.72 1.79
N VAL A 95 4.30 -7.43 2.05
CA VAL A 95 3.55 -6.79 3.14
C VAL A 95 2.52 -5.85 2.55
N ILE A 96 1.27 -6.07 2.91
CA ILE A 96 0.13 -5.20 2.57
C ILE A 96 -0.01 -4.23 3.73
N VAL A 97 0.30 -2.95 3.48
CA VAL A 97 0.33 -1.87 4.49
C VAL A 97 -0.93 -1.03 4.34
N GLU A 98 -1.73 -0.99 5.40
CA GLU A 98 -3.03 -0.32 5.43
C GLU A 98 -3.17 0.50 6.72
N PHE A 99 -2.95 1.80 6.64
CA PHE A 99 -3.10 2.77 7.75
C PHE A 99 -3.51 4.12 7.19
N CYS A 100 -4.29 4.86 7.87
CA CYS A 100 -4.53 6.31 7.90
C CYS A 100 -5.88 6.65 8.57
N GLY A 101 -6.78 5.69 8.72
CA GLY A 101 -8.10 5.91 9.30
C GLY A 101 -8.00 6.51 10.70
N ASN A 102 -7.26 5.86 11.58
CA ASN A 102 -7.08 6.30 12.96
C ASN A 102 -6.19 7.54 13.08
N ASP A 103 -5.19 7.70 12.22
CA ASP A 103 -4.40 8.93 12.16
C ASP A 103 -5.30 10.15 11.88
N PHE A 104 -6.19 10.04 10.90
CA PHE A 104 -7.17 11.08 10.59
C PHE A 104 -8.14 11.35 11.75
N ILE A 105 -8.74 10.31 12.35
CA ILE A 105 -9.69 10.45 13.47
C ILE A 105 -9.02 11.12 14.68
N LYS A 106 -7.76 10.76 14.96
CA LYS A 106 -6.95 11.33 16.05
C LYS A 106 -6.29 12.66 15.68
N LYS A 107 -6.59 13.22 14.49
CA LYS A 107 -6.06 14.50 13.99
C LYS A 107 -4.52 14.53 13.93
N ILE A 108 -3.88 13.40 13.67
CA ILE A 108 -2.45 13.34 13.40
C ILE A 108 -2.20 14.04 12.06
N PRO A 109 -1.23 14.95 11.97
CA PRO A 109 -0.91 15.61 10.71
C PRO A 109 -0.60 14.59 9.59
N GLN A 110 -1.14 14.80 8.39
CA GLN A 110 -0.93 13.91 7.25
C GLN A 110 0.56 13.69 6.96
N GLU A 111 1.37 14.73 7.14
CA GLU A 111 2.82 14.66 6.96
C GLU A 111 3.47 13.64 7.88
N ASP A 112 3.05 13.57 9.15
CA ASP A 112 3.56 12.60 10.12
C ASP A 112 3.13 11.18 9.74
N THR A 113 1.87 10.99 9.32
CA THR A 113 1.38 9.71 8.78
C THR A 113 2.24 9.26 7.61
N LEU A 114 2.50 10.14 6.63
CA LEU A 114 3.32 9.81 5.45
C LEU A 114 4.77 9.51 5.81
N LYS A 115 5.34 10.24 6.77
CA LYS A 115 6.70 10.01 7.29
C LYS A 115 6.81 8.63 7.96
N ASN A 116 5.82 8.26 8.76
CA ASN A 116 5.78 6.95 9.40
C ASN A 116 5.62 5.83 8.37
N LEU A 117 4.69 5.96 7.42
CA LEU A 117 4.51 5.01 6.33
C LEU A 117 5.76 4.88 5.45
N SER A 118 6.45 5.99 5.17
CA SER A 118 7.71 5.98 4.44
C SER A 118 8.77 5.13 5.15
N LYS A 119 8.89 5.25 6.49
CA LYS A 119 9.81 4.44 7.31
C LYS A 119 9.40 2.97 7.35
N ILE A 120 8.10 2.68 7.50
CA ILE A 120 7.56 1.31 7.48
C ILE A 120 7.92 0.65 6.14
N ILE A 121 7.60 1.28 5.02
CA ILE A 121 7.90 0.77 3.67
C ILE A 121 9.38 0.52 3.50
N GLN A 122 10.22 1.48 3.91
CA GLN A 122 11.67 1.36 3.81
C GLN A 122 12.21 0.16 4.58
N ARG A 123 11.83 -0.01 5.85
CA ARG A 123 12.29 -1.13 6.69
C ARG A 123 11.85 -2.49 6.15
N ILE A 124 10.63 -2.58 5.60
CA ILE A 124 10.13 -3.80 4.97
C ILE A 124 10.96 -4.12 3.71
N GLN A 125 11.26 -3.11 2.90
CA GLN A 125 12.07 -3.29 1.69
C GLN A 125 13.51 -3.63 1.98
N GLU A 126 14.11 -3.09 3.04
CA GLU A 126 15.44 -3.44 3.54
C GLU A 126 15.49 -4.91 4.00
N LYS A 127 14.38 -5.47 4.49
CA LYS A 127 14.26 -6.90 4.78
C LYS A 127 14.16 -7.78 3.53
N GLY A 128 14.07 -7.19 2.34
CA GLY A 128 13.96 -7.90 1.07
C GLY A 128 12.53 -8.21 0.63
N ALA A 129 11.52 -7.73 1.33
CA ALA A 129 10.11 -7.96 0.99
C ALA A 129 9.55 -6.89 0.04
N MET A 130 8.57 -7.28 -0.79
CA MET A 130 7.72 -6.34 -1.52
C MET A 130 6.77 -5.61 -0.57
N VAL A 131 6.32 -4.41 -0.98
CA VAL A 131 5.28 -3.66 -0.25
C VAL A 131 4.12 -3.34 -1.18
N ALA A 132 2.90 -3.50 -0.67
CA ALA A 132 1.67 -2.99 -1.28
C ALA A 132 1.03 -1.98 -0.32
N LEU A 133 0.96 -0.72 -0.74
CA LEU A 133 0.32 0.36 0.04
C LEU A 133 -1.14 0.48 -0.36
N VAL A 134 -2.02 0.32 0.61
CA VAL A 134 -3.48 0.32 0.43
C VAL A 134 -4.07 1.69 0.69
N ASP A 135 -4.91 2.15 -0.23
CA ASP A 135 -5.73 3.35 -0.08
C ASP A 135 -7.16 2.95 0.30
N ILE A 136 -7.59 3.34 1.49
CA ILE A 136 -8.93 3.11 2.02
C ILE A 136 -9.93 4.23 1.69
N SER A 137 -9.51 5.26 0.94
CA SER A 137 -10.40 6.38 0.61
C SER A 137 -11.66 5.94 -0.11
N SER A 138 -12.78 6.62 0.18
CA SER A 138 -14.08 6.34 -0.42
C SER A 138 -14.83 7.63 -0.74
N GLY A 139 -15.22 7.80 -1.99
CA GLY A 139 -15.86 9.03 -2.46
C GLY A 139 -14.93 10.24 -2.34
N MET A 140 -15.42 11.30 -1.69
CA MET A 140 -14.63 12.51 -1.39
C MET A 140 -13.81 12.39 -0.11
N PHE A 141 -14.08 11.36 0.72
CA PHE A 141 -13.34 11.16 1.96
C PHE A 141 -11.91 10.69 1.65
N PHE A 142 -10.95 11.32 2.32
CA PHE A 142 -9.53 11.00 2.21
C PHE A 142 -8.91 11.17 0.81
N GLN A 143 -9.47 12.01 -0.05
CA GLN A 143 -8.91 12.25 -1.40
C GLN A 143 -7.46 12.74 -1.35
N GLU A 144 -7.13 13.58 -0.38
CA GLU A 144 -5.76 14.08 -0.18
C GLU A 144 -4.80 12.94 0.17
N TYR A 145 -5.22 12.02 1.03
CA TYR A 145 -4.45 10.82 1.35
C TYR A 145 -4.20 9.94 0.10
N ARG A 146 -5.21 9.77 -0.75
CA ARG A 146 -5.04 8.99 -2.00
C ARG A 146 -3.91 9.51 -2.87
N ASN A 147 -3.88 10.80 -3.12
CA ASN A 147 -2.85 11.41 -3.97
C ASN A 147 -1.46 11.29 -3.32
N ALA A 148 -1.38 11.52 -2.02
CA ALA A 148 -0.15 11.39 -1.26
C ALA A 148 0.35 9.93 -1.22
N PHE A 149 -0.54 8.95 -1.02
CA PHE A 149 -0.20 7.53 -1.02
C PHE A 149 0.25 7.04 -2.40
N LYS A 150 -0.42 7.49 -3.46
CA LYS A 150 0.00 7.17 -4.84
C LYS A 150 1.40 7.70 -5.13
N LYS A 151 1.71 8.92 -4.68
CA LYS A 151 3.04 9.53 -4.81
C LYS A 151 4.06 8.75 -3.98
N LEU A 152 3.77 8.50 -2.69
CA LEU A 152 4.65 7.74 -1.80
C LEU A 152 4.94 6.33 -2.34
N ALA A 153 3.93 5.63 -2.84
CA ALA A 153 4.10 4.30 -3.43
C ALA A 153 5.02 4.35 -4.66
N ALA A 154 4.84 5.34 -5.54
CA ALA A 154 5.69 5.52 -6.71
C ALA A 154 7.14 5.83 -6.33
N GLU A 155 7.37 6.74 -5.39
CA GLU A 155 8.70 7.13 -4.90
C GLU A 155 9.44 5.97 -4.23
N LYS A 156 8.71 5.10 -3.53
CA LYS A 156 9.29 3.96 -2.82
C LYS A 156 9.36 2.68 -3.66
N GLY A 157 8.83 2.66 -4.87
CA GLY A 157 8.71 1.41 -5.64
C GLY A 157 7.80 0.39 -4.96
N ALA A 158 6.69 0.84 -4.37
CA ALA A 158 5.66 -0.01 -3.78
C ALA A 158 4.46 -0.18 -4.72
N ILE A 159 3.76 -1.29 -4.59
CA ILE A 159 2.50 -1.53 -5.30
C ILE A 159 1.43 -0.61 -4.69
N PHE A 160 0.78 0.22 -5.49
CA PHE A 160 -0.34 1.04 -5.01
C PHE A 160 -1.67 0.32 -5.24
N ILE A 161 -2.47 0.14 -4.20
CA ILE A 161 -3.80 -0.47 -4.26
C ILE A 161 -4.86 0.58 -3.93
N PRO A 162 -5.52 1.17 -4.95
CA PRO A 162 -6.44 2.28 -4.73
C PRO A 162 -7.81 1.83 -4.24
N VAL A 163 -8.45 2.68 -3.43
CA VAL A 163 -9.90 2.73 -3.12
C VAL A 163 -10.54 1.40 -2.73
N VAL A 164 -9.87 0.63 -1.89
CA VAL A 164 -10.37 -0.72 -1.52
C VAL A 164 -11.77 -0.70 -0.85
N LEU A 165 -12.16 0.40 -0.21
CA LEU A 165 -13.46 0.58 0.44
C LEU A 165 -14.54 1.25 -0.44
N SER A 166 -14.22 1.61 -1.69
CA SER A 166 -15.17 2.26 -2.60
C SER A 166 -16.45 1.45 -2.76
N LYS A 167 -17.62 2.11 -2.65
CA LYS A 167 -18.95 1.50 -2.71
C LYS A 167 -19.24 0.44 -1.63
N ILE A 168 -18.34 0.25 -0.66
CA ILE A 168 -18.59 -0.64 0.49
C ILE A 168 -19.16 0.19 1.63
N ILE A 169 -18.44 1.22 2.06
CA ILE A 169 -18.82 2.05 3.22
C ILE A 169 -20.10 2.85 2.99
N THR A 170 -20.43 3.14 1.74
CA THR A 170 -21.69 3.80 1.37
C THR A 170 -22.88 2.84 1.21
N ASN A 171 -22.66 1.52 1.26
CA ASN A 171 -23.68 0.50 1.10
C ASN A 171 -24.02 -0.19 2.44
N PRO A 172 -25.22 0.02 3.02
CA PRO A 172 -25.58 -0.59 4.31
C PRO A 172 -25.50 -2.11 4.35
N VAL A 173 -25.65 -2.80 3.21
CA VAL A 173 -25.58 -4.28 3.13
C VAL A 173 -24.15 -4.80 3.25
N MET A 174 -23.14 -3.95 3.10
CA MET A 174 -21.71 -4.33 3.05
C MET A 174 -20.90 -3.82 4.25
N LYS A 175 -21.54 -3.16 5.20
CA LYS A 175 -20.88 -2.59 6.37
C LYS A 175 -21.51 -3.02 7.67
N SER A 176 -20.75 -2.99 8.75
CA SER A 176 -21.21 -3.28 10.12
C SER A 176 -21.59 -2.00 10.87
N ASP A 177 -20.83 -0.91 10.60
CA ASP A 177 -21.05 0.39 11.21
C ASP A 177 -20.69 1.53 10.21
N PHE A 178 -20.39 2.72 10.70
CA PHE A 178 -20.10 3.86 9.84
C PHE A 178 -18.77 3.72 9.07
N PHE A 179 -17.78 3.03 9.64
CA PHE A 179 -16.41 2.97 9.11
C PHE A 179 -16.01 1.59 8.60
N HIS A 180 -16.62 0.51 9.12
CA HIS A 180 -16.10 -0.84 8.92
C HIS A 180 -16.98 -1.68 7.99
N PRO A 181 -16.37 -2.44 7.08
CA PRO A 181 -17.04 -3.48 6.32
C PRO A 181 -17.60 -4.59 7.24
N ASN A 182 -18.64 -5.28 6.80
CA ASN A 182 -19.01 -6.59 7.32
C ASN A 182 -18.34 -7.70 6.47
N ALA A 183 -18.61 -8.96 6.75
CA ALA A 183 -18.06 -10.11 6.04
C ALA A 183 -18.19 -10.00 4.51
N ARG A 184 -19.34 -9.52 3.99
CA ARG A 184 -19.54 -9.31 2.55
C ARG A 184 -18.62 -8.23 2.00
N GLY A 185 -18.47 -7.12 2.73
CA GLY A 185 -17.55 -6.04 2.38
C GLY A 185 -16.11 -6.50 2.37
N TYR A 186 -15.66 -7.21 3.40
CA TYR A 186 -14.30 -7.74 3.48
C TYR A 186 -13.95 -8.74 2.37
N LYS A 187 -14.92 -9.54 1.94
CA LYS A 187 -14.71 -10.42 0.77
C LYS A 187 -14.41 -9.63 -0.50
N ILE A 188 -15.07 -8.48 -0.68
CA ILE A 188 -14.79 -7.59 -1.83
C ILE A 188 -13.41 -6.93 -1.68
N VAL A 189 -13.06 -6.46 -0.47
CA VAL A 189 -11.73 -5.91 -0.17
C VAL A 189 -10.64 -6.92 -0.53
N ALA A 190 -10.75 -8.16 -0.07
CA ALA A 190 -9.81 -9.23 -0.40
C ALA A 190 -9.65 -9.45 -1.91
N GLY A 191 -10.76 -9.47 -2.65
CA GLY A 191 -10.75 -9.61 -4.10
C GLY A 191 -10.03 -8.46 -4.81
N ARG A 192 -10.22 -7.22 -4.35
CA ARG A 192 -9.52 -6.03 -4.88
C ARG A 192 -8.02 -6.10 -4.63
N ILE A 193 -7.64 -6.42 -3.39
CA ILE A 193 -6.24 -6.58 -3.01
C ILE A 193 -5.59 -7.69 -3.83
N TYR A 194 -6.22 -8.89 -3.89
CA TYR A 194 -5.70 -10.01 -4.68
C TYR A 194 -5.50 -9.64 -6.15
N ASN A 195 -6.48 -8.99 -6.79
CA ASN A 195 -6.37 -8.57 -8.18
C ASN A 195 -5.21 -7.61 -8.44
N ALA A 196 -4.86 -6.77 -7.47
CA ALA A 196 -3.73 -5.86 -7.57
C ALA A 196 -2.37 -6.57 -7.42
N ILE A 197 -2.29 -7.59 -6.55
CA ILE A 197 -1.02 -8.25 -6.20
C ILE A 197 -0.76 -9.55 -6.97
N LYS A 198 -1.77 -10.25 -7.50
CA LYS A 198 -1.65 -11.61 -8.08
C LYS A 198 -0.56 -11.78 -9.14
N ARG A 199 -0.24 -10.72 -9.89
CA ARG A 199 0.81 -10.75 -10.92
C ARG A 199 2.23 -10.73 -10.34
N TYR A 200 2.39 -10.33 -9.08
CA TYR A 200 3.68 -10.20 -8.39
C TYR A 200 4.01 -11.38 -7.47
N ILE A 201 3.00 -12.23 -7.17
CA ILE A 201 3.11 -13.33 -6.21
C ILE A 201 2.96 -14.71 -6.87
N LYS A 202 3.18 -14.77 -8.18
CA LYS A 202 3.19 -16.03 -8.94
C LYS A 202 4.38 -16.89 -8.57
#